data_25bfff9c0e7734b1708edcdf54b33029
#
_entry.id   25bfff9c0e7734b1708edcdf54b33029
#
_cell.length_a   1.000
_cell.length_b   1.000
_cell.length_c   1.000
_cell.angle_alpha   90.00
_cell.angle_beta   90.00
_cell.angle_gamma   90.00
#
_symmetry.space_group_name_H-M   'P 1'
#
loop_
_entity.id
_entity.type
_entity.pdbx_description
1 polymer ?
#
loop_
_entity_poly.entity_id
_entity_poly.type
_entity_poly.pdbx_seq_one_letter_code
_entity_poly.pdbx_strand_id
1 'polypeptide(L)'
;MLTVRENQLYEALTELKNNKSNTIVTMINSLDSYNKWEDIVGKGRILPAFPGAGGSINDDGILDAALTPRLIQPTTFAEISGNKSERTKQFSEILRHAHIPYQKVTDMHLWQLCHLAMVVPIADAYYESDDPEKVEKEWKIMRETAERLKRNFNFLRKQKGKLSPWKMNIFRFLPLSFLTIMLAVTFGSSFGDKFMYQHAMKAPDEMRELHKQFYAYMKKMKKCECKAKKVQ
;
A
#
# COMPACT_ATOMS: atom_id res chain seq x y z
N MET A 1 -0.45 0.37 -18.94
CA MET A 1 -0.57 0.39 -17.47
C MET A 1 -2.01 0.12 -17.09
N LEU A 2 -2.25 -0.58 -15.99
CA LEU A 2 -3.56 -0.92 -15.46
C LEU A 2 -3.71 -0.22 -14.09
N THR A 3 -4.66 0.71 -14.01
CA THR A 3 -4.89 1.62 -12.87
C THR A 3 -6.34 1.58 -12.41
N VAL A 4 -6.90 0.38 -12.33
CA VAL A 4 -8.27 0.13 -11.86
C VAL A 4 -8.30 -0.10 -10.35
N ARG A 5 -9.47 -0.04 -9.73
CA ARG A 5 -9.67 -0.45 -8.35
C ARG A 5 -9.52 -1.97 -8.21
N GLU A 6 -9.22 -2.43 -6.99
CA GLU A 6 -8.99 -3.86 -6.71
C GLU A 6 -10.16 -4.76 -7.14
N ASN A 7 -11.39 -4.33 -6.90
CA ASN A 7 -12.60 -5.06 -7.29
C ASN A 7 -12.84 -5.16 -8.81
N GLN A 8 -12.19 -4.32 -9.62
CA GLN A 8 -12.26 -4.34 -11.09
C GLN A 8 -11.09 -5.09 -11.74
N LEU A 9 -10.12 -5.54 -10.94
CA LEU A 9 -8.87 -6.09 -11.44
C LEU A 9 -9.06 -7.30 -12.33
N TYR A 10 -9.85 -8.27 -11.91
CA TYR A 10 -10.03 -9.54 -12.63
C TYR A 10 -10.76 -9.37 -13.95
N GLU A 11 -11.73 -8.47 -14.00
CA GLU A 11 -12.42 -8.09 -15.25
C GLU A 11 -11.43 -7.45 -16.21
N ALA A 12 -10.68 -6.45 -15.75
CA ALA A 12 -9.68 -5.77 -16.57
C ALA A 12 -8.55 -6.70 -17.05
N LEU A 13 -8.12 -7.66 -16.24
CA LEU A 13 -7.15 -8.68 -16.67
C LEU A 13 -7.75 -9.60 -17.73
N THR A 14 -9.03 -9.94 -17.62
CA THR A 14 -9.73 -10.80 -18.61
C THR A 14 -9.81 -10.10 -19.96
N GLU A 15 -10.12 -8.81 -20.01
CA GLU A 15 -10.07 -7.98 -21.22
C GLU A 15 -8.67 -7.94 -21.84
N LEU A 16 -7.63 -7.93 -21.01
CA LEU A 16 -6.23 -7.92 -21.47
C LEU A 16 -5.68 -9.29 -21.85
N LYS A 17 -6.45 -10.37 -21.68
CA LYS A 17 -6.00 -11.74 -21.97
C LYS A 17 -5.42 -11.90 -23.37
N ASN A 18 -6.11 -11.38 -24.38
CA ASN A 18 -5.72 -11.49 -25.79
C ASN A 18 -4.88 -10.28 -26.28
N ASN A 19 -4.58 -9.33 -25.40
CA ASN A 19 -3.75 -8.18 -25.74
C ASN A 19 -2.31 -8.65 -26.00
N LYS A 20 -1.66 -8.09 -27.02
CA LYS A 20 -0.31 -8.48 -27.47
C LYS A 20 0.84 -7.84 -26.66
N SER A 21 0.54 -6.98 -25.70
CA SER A 21 1.59 -6.34 -24.88
C SER A 21 2.33 -7.35 -24.03
N ASN A 22 3.64 -7.34 -24.08
CA ASN A 22 4.50 -8.24 -23.31
C ASN A 22 4.57 -7.87 -21.81
N THR A 23 4.16 -6.66 -21.46
CA THR A 23 4.20 -6.17 -20.07
C THR A 23 2.92 -5.43 -19.71
N ILE A 24 2.28 -5.87 -18.64
CA ILE A 24 1.13 -5.23 -18.00
C ILE A 24 1.60 -4.73 -16.64
N VAL A 25 1.79 -3.41 -16.52
CA VAL A 25 2.15 -2.78 -15.24
C VAL A 25 0.86 -2.60 -14.44
N THR A 26 0.73 -3.31 -13.32
CA THR A 26 -0.45 -3.23 -12.45
C THR A 26 -0.21 -2.27 -11.30
N MET A 27 -0.86 -1.10 -11.30
CA MET A 27 -0.75 -0.11 -10.24
C MET A 27 -1.94 -0.22 -9.27
N ILE A 28 -2.01 -1.34 -8.56
CA ILE A 28 -3.16 -1.72 -7.75
C ILE A 28 -2.70 -2.14 -6.36
N ASN A 29 -3.49 -1.78 -5.36
CA ASN A 29 -3.29 -2.21 -4.00
C ASN A 29 -4.01 -3.56 -3.79
N SER A 30 -3.28 -4.65 -3.66
CA SER A 30 -3.86 -5.99 -3.48
C SER A 30 -2.91 -6.90 -2.71
N LEU A 31 -3.48 -7.80 -1.91
CA LEU A 31 -2.75 -8.90 -1.25
C LEU A 31 -2.90 -10.24 -1.98
N ASP A 32 -3.51 -10.24 -3.14
CA ASP A 32 -3.66 -11.44 -3.96
C ASP A 32 -2.31 -11.93 -4.50
N SER A 33 -2.27 -13.23 -4.83
CA SER A 33 -1.11 -13.82 -5.47
C SER A 33 -1.04 -13.38 -6.93
N TYR A 34 0.11 -12.85 -7.35
CA TYR A 34 0.37 -12.49 -8.75
C TYR A 34 0.25 -13.68 -9.71
N ASN A 35 0.42 -14.93 -9.23
CA ASN A 35 0.22 -16.12 -10.05
C ASN A 35 -1.20 -16.19 -10.59
N LYS A 36 -2.21 -15.82 -9.81
CA LYS A 36 -3.60 -15.79 -10.27
C LYS A 36 -3.80 -14.80 -11.43
N TRP A 37 -3.08 -13.68 -11.41
CA TRP A 37 -3.13 -12.70 -12.48
C TRP A 37 -2.43 -13.21 -13.75
N GLU A 38 -1.27 -13.85 -13.56
CA GLU A 38 -0.54 -14.50 -14.65
C GLU A 38 -1.30 -15.68 -15.27
N ASP A 39 -2.11 -16.40 -14.50
CA ASP A 39 -2.95 -17.47 -15.02
C ASP A 39 -4.01 -16.94 -16.01
N ILE A 40 -4.41 -15.67 -15.91
CA ILE A 40 -5.36 -15.02 -16.83
C ILE A 40 -4.65 -14.47 -18.05
N VAL A 41 -3.62 -13.67 -17.86
CA VAL A 41 -2.98 -12.90 -18.95
C VAL A 41 -1.76 -13.58 -19.56
N GLY A 42 -1.28 -14.66 -18.97
CA GLY A 42 -0.06 -15.38 -19.36
C GLY A 42 1.14 -15.04 -18.46
N LYS A 43 1.96 -16.08 -18.22
CA LYS A 43 3.15 -15.99 -17.35
C LYS A 43 4.15 -14.96 -17.86
N GLY A 44 4.78 -14.26 -16.94
CA GLY A 44 5.82 -13.29 -17.22
C GLY A 44 5.33 -11.94 -17.74
N ARG A 45 4.00 -11.74 -17.89
CA ARG A 45 3.46 -10.46 -18.40
C ARG A 45 3.18 -9.42 -17.31
N ILE A 46 2.98 -9.83 -16.08
CA ILE A 46 2.67 -8.92 -14.97
C ILE A 46 3.96 -8.26 -14.43
N LEU A 47 3.94 -6.96 -14.32
CA LEU A 47 4.91 -6.16 -13.57
C LEU A 47 4.14 -5.44 -12.44
N PRO A 48 4.15 -5.96 -11.21
CA PRO A 48 3.44 -5.32 -10.12
C PRO A 48 4.10 -4.01 -9.73
N ALA A 49 3.27 -3.00 -9.53
CA ALA A 49 3.67 -1.64 -9.18
C ALA A 49 2.65 -1.01 -8.23
N PHE A 50 3.01 0.14 -7.67
CA PHE A 50 2.13 1.00 -6.89
C PHE A 50 2.44 2.47 -7.20
N PRO A 51 1.44 3.33 -7.46
CA PRO A 51 1.68 4.72 -7.83
C PRO A 51 2.13 5.55 -6.62
N GLY A 52 3.13 6.40 -6.82
CA GLY A 52 3.54 7.44 -5.87
C GLY A 52 2.86 8.76 -6.20
N ALA A 53 1.54 8.77 -6.19
CA ALA A 53 0.72 9.94 -6.50
C ALA A 53 -0.60 9.87 -5.73
N GLY A 54 -1.16 11.02 -5.43
CA GLY A 54 -2.52 11.19 -4.93
C GLY A 54 -3.20 12.33 -5.64
N GLY A 55 -4.51 12.30 -5.73
CA GLY A 55 -5.26 13.35 -6.39
C GLY A 55 -6.74 13.05 -6.51
N SER A 56 -7.47 14.00 -7.07
CA SER A 56 -8.91 13.91 -7.32
C SER A 56 -9.29 14.73 -8.52
N ILE A 57 -10.42 14.38 -9.10
CA ILE A 57 -11.12 15.26 -10.04
C ILE A 57 -11.98 16.18 -9.20
N ASN A 58 -11.85 17.51 -9.39
CA ASN A 58 -12.68 18.51 -8.73
C ASN A 58 -14.05 18.62 -9.39
N ASP A 59 -14.93 19.47 -8.86
CA ASP A 59 -16.29 19.67 -9.37
C ASP A 59 -16.32 20.23 -10.82
N ASP A 60 -15.25 20.90 -11.25
CA ASP A 60 -15.08 21.39 -12.62
C ASP A 60 -14.56 20.34 -13.58
N GLY A 61 -14.36 19.09 -13.13
CA GLY A 61 -13.79 18.01 -13.93
C GLY A 61 -12.27 18.08 -14.11
N ILE A 62 -11.57 18.96 -13.40
CA ILE A 62 -10.13 19.15 -13.49
C ILE A 62 -9.43 18.17 -12.52
N LEU A 63 -8.42 17.47 -13.01
CA LEU A 63 -7.58 16.60 -12.20
C LEU A 63 -6.62 17.44 -11.33
N ASP A 64 -6.86 17.52 -10.02
CA ASP A 64 -5.86 17.95 -9.04
C ASP A 64 -5.08 16.75 -8.53
N ALA A 65 -3.86 16.58 -9.03
CA ALA A 65 -2.98 15.47 -8.65
C ALA A 65 -1.61 15.99 -8.22
N ALA A 66 -1.01 15.28 -7.26
CA ALA A 66 0.33 15.55 -6.80
C ALA A 66 1.15 14.27 -6.70
N LEU A 67 2.42 14.35 -7.08
CA LEU A 67 3.38 13.28 -6.86
C LEU A 67 3.76 13.24 -5.38
N THR A 68 3.78 12.06 -4.81
CA THR A 68 4.25 11.86 -3.44
C THR A 68 5.77 12.02 -3.40
N PRO A 69 6.32 12.78 -2.43
CA PRO A 69 7.76 12.96 -2.31
C PRO A 69 8.51 11.63 -2.24
N ARG A 70 9.70 11.59 -2.86
CA ARG A 70 10.54 10.37 -2.95
C ARG A 70 10.84 9.73 -1.60
N LEU A 71 11.01 10.54 -0.56
CA LEU A 71 11.30 10.05 0.80
C LEU A 71 10.07 9.42 1.47
N ILE A 72 8.87 9.78 1.04
CA ILE A 72 7.63 9.30 1.64
C ILE A 72 7.19 8.04 0.92
N GLN A 73 6.73 8.15 -0.34
CA GLN A 73 6.20 7.03 -1.11
C GLN A 73 6.34 7.26 -2.61
N PRO A 74 7.52 6.99 -3.20
CA PRO A 74 7.68 7.06 -4.65
C PRO A 74 6.91 5.92 -5.34
N THR A 75 6.67 6.05 -6.64
CA THR A 75 6.16 4.93 -7.46
C THR A 75 7.05 3.72 -7.26
N THR A 76 6.48 2.62 -6.78
CA THR A 76 7.23 1.43 -6.38
C THR A 76 6.87 0.26 -7.28
N PHE A 77 7.86 -0.52 -7.70
CA PHE A 77 7.65 -1.69 -8.53
C PHE A 77 8.77 -2.73 -8.38
N ALA A 78 8.47 -3.96 -8.78
CA ALA A 78 9.43 -5.05 -8.82
C ALA A 78 9.03 -6.10 -9.86
N GLU A 79 9.99 -6.91 -10.31
CA GLU A 79 9.67 -8.20 -10.90
C GLU A 79 9.06 -9.14 -9.85
N ILE A 80 8.17 -10.03 -10.29
CA ILE A 80 7.62 -11.08 -9.42
C ILE A 80 8.74 -11.98 -8.89
N SER A 81 9.76 -12.25 -9.72
CA SER A 81 10.94 -13.02 -9.33
C SER A 81 11.89 -12.30 -8.37
N GLY A 82 11.71 -11.00 -8.17
CA GLY A 82 12.62 -10.14 -7.41
C GLY A 82 13.92 -9.76 -8.14
N ASN A 83 14.16 -10.29 -9.33
CA ASN A 83 15.37 -10.02 -10.12
C ASN A 83 15.26 -8.72 -10.91
N LYS A 84 16.39 -8.19 -11.34
CA LYS A 84 16.41 -7.08 -12.31
C LYS A 84 16.13 -7.62 -13.71
N SER A 85 15.37 -6.88 -14.51
CA SER A 85 15.05 -7.22 -15.89
C SER A 85 15.14 -5.99 -16.78
N GLU A 86 15.18 -6.20 -18.10
CA GLU A 86 15.19 -5.12 -19.07
C GLU A 86 13.91 -4.28 -18.99
N ARG A 87 12.74 -4.91 -18.80
CA ARG A 87 11.49 -4.15 -18.66
C ARG A 87 11.42 -3.29 -17.39
N THR A 88 12.05 -3.71 -16.28
CA THR A 88 12.15 -2.85 -15.09
C THR A 88 13.11 -1.67 -15.33
N LYS A 89 14.11 -1.83 -16.17
CA LYS A 89 14.99 -0.74 -16.60
C LYS A 89 14.24 0.24 -17.50
N GLN A 90 13.55 -0.26 -18.53
CA GLN A 90 12.72 0.56 -19.43
C GLN A 90 11.64 1.32 -18.65
N PHE A 91 10.94 0.67 -17.72
CA PHE A 91 9.94 1.34 -16.88
C PHE A 91 10.56 2.42 -15.98
N SER A 92 11.76 2.18 -15.45
CA SER A 92 12.51 3.22 -14.71
C SER A 92 12.85 4.42 -15.58
N GLU A 93 13.22 4.21 -16.84
CA GLU A 93 13.54 5.27 -17.80
C GLU A 93 12.28 6.09 -18.14
N ILE A 94 11.14 5.45 -18.36
CA ILE A 94 9.86 6.13 -18.57
C ILE A 94 9.54 7.05 -17.37
N LEU A 95 9.61 6.53 -16.14
CA LEU A 95 9.34 7.31 -14.94
C LEU A 95 10.33 8.45 -14.75
N ARG A 96 11.63 8.22 -15.06
CA ARG A 96 12.67 9.23 -14.98
C ARG A 96 12.44 10.37 -15.97
N HIS A 97 12.10 10.07 -17.23
CA HIS A 97 11.79 11.08 -18.24
C HIS A 97 10.52 11.88 -17.91
N ALA A 98 9.56 11.23 -17.28
CA ALA A 98 8.34 11.89 -16.78
C ALA A 98 8.54 12.63 -15.45
N HIS A 99 9.76 12.71 -14.91
CA HIS A 99 10.08 13.29 -13.60
C HIS A 99 9.27 12.71 -12.43
N ILE A 100 8.82 11.45 -12.56
CA ILE A 100 8.07 10.74 -11.52
C ILE A 100 9.04 10.06 -10.56
N PRO A 101 9.04 10.40 -9.25
CA PRO A 101 9.86 9.71 -8.27
C PRO A 101 9.53 8.22 -8.22
N TYR A 102 10.57 7.38 -8.28
CA TYR A 102 10.39 5.92 -8.23
C TYR A 102 11.42 5.21 -7.37
N GLN A 103 11.07 4.01 -6.96
CA GLN A 103 11.98 3.03 -6.34
C GLN A 103 11.73 1.63 -6.87
N LYS A 104 12.77 0.81 -6.90
CA LYS A 104 12.68 -0.63 -7.15
C LYS A 104 12.86 -1.37 -5.84
N VAL A 105 12.01 -2.36 -5.62
CA VAL A 105 12.12 -3.29 -4.48
C VAL A 105 12.38 -4.70 -4.98
N THR A 106 12.75 -5.61 -4.11
CA THR A 106 13.00 -7.02 -4.48
C THR A 106 11.76 -7.90 -4.28
N ASP A 107 10.78 -7.43 -3.51
CA ASP A 107 9.57 -8.18 -3.19
C ASP A 107 8.41 -7.18 -3.09
N MET A 108 7.65 -7.09 -4.18
CA MET A 108 6.53 -6.15 -4.26
C MET A 108 5.37 -6.58 -3.35
N HIS A 109 5.15 -7.89 -3.19
CA HIS A 109 4.10 -8.38 -2.29
C HIS A 109 4.41 -8.03 -0.83
N LEU A 110 5.65 -8.20 -0.38
CA LEU A 110 6.06 -7.76 0.95
C LEU A 110 5.94 -6.24 1.11
N TRP A 111 6.28 -5.47 0.07
CA TRP A 111 6.14 -4.02 0.09
C TRP A 111 4.68 -3.61 0.24
N GLN A 112 3.77 -4.19 -0.54
CA GLN A 112 2.33 -3.93 -0.44
C GLN A 112 1.77 -4.31 0.92
N LEU A 113 2.21 -5.44 1.47
CA LEU A 113 1.82 -5.87 2.82
C LEU A 113 2.27 -4.87 3.90
N CYS A 114 3.49 -4.34 3.80
CA CYS A 114 3.98 -3.30 4.70
C CYS A 114 3.25 -1.96 4.48
N HIS A 115 2.89 -1.64 3.24
CA HIS A 115 2.09 -0.47 2.91
C HIS A 115 0.71 -0.55 3.56
N LEU A 116 0.00 -1.67 3.42
CA LEU A 116 -1.30 -1.88 4.07
C LEU A 116 -1.21 -1.91 5.59
N ALA A 117 -0.14 -2.44 6.16
CA ALA A 117 0.10 -2.39 7.61
C ALA A 117 0.13 -0.95 8.17
N MET A 118 0.45 0.03 7.31
CA MET A 118 0.45 1.45 7.62
C MET A 118 -0.88 2.12 7.26
N VAL A 119 -1.33 1.94 6.02
CA VAL A 119 -2.47 2.69 5.47
C VAL A 119 -3.79 2.26 6.11
N VAL A 120 -3.98 0.99 6.42
CA VAL A 120 -5.23 0.50 7.03
C VAL A 120 -5.48 1.15 8.40
N PRO A 121 -4.56 1.12 9.39
CA PRO A 121 -4.79 1.82 10.65
C PRO A 121 -4.98 3.33 10.52
N ILE A 122 -4.35 3.96 9.53
CA ILE A 122 -4.50 5.39 9.24
C ILE A 122 -5.92 5.68 8.73
N ALA A 123 -6.43 4.89 7.81
CA ALA A 123 -7.80 5.05 7.31
C ALA A 123 -8.84 4.75 8.40
N ASP A 124 -8.61 3.68 9.21
CA ASP A 124 -9.47 3.34 10.34
C ASP A 124 -9.60 4.51 11.31
N ALA A 125 -8.54 5.29 11.55
CA ALA A 125 -8.58 6.44 12.44
C ALA A 125 -9.62 7.49 12.00
N TYR A 126 -9.72 7.77 10.71
CA TYR A 126 -10.71 8.68 10.16
C TYR A 126 -12.15 8.13 10.29
N TYR A 127 -12.32 6.81 10.12
CA TYR A 127 -13.65 6.19 10.21
C TYR A 127 -14.14 5.96 11.63
N GLU A 128 -13.24 5.94 12.60
CA GLU A 128 -13.55 5.80 14.04
C GLU A 128 -13.71 7.15 14.74
N SER A 129 -13.37 8.26 14.05
CA SER A 129 -13.46 9.62 14.56
C SER A 129 -14.88 10.15 14.50
N ASP A 130 -15.28 10.91 15.53
CA ASP A 130 -16.52 11.67 15.55
C ASP A 130 -16.43 12.91 14.63
N ASP A 131 -15.24 13.48 14.45
CA ASP A 131 -14.94 14.58 13.53
C ASP A 131 -13.68 14.25 12.69
N PRO A 132 -13.85 13.52 11.56
CA PRO A 132 -12.72 13.07 10.73
C PRO A 132 -11.80 14.20 10.24
N GLU A 133 -12.32 15.44 10.08
CA GLU A 133 -11.52 16.59 9.67
C GLU A 133 -10.57 17.08 10.77
N LYS A 134 -10.85 16.72 12.02
CA LYS A 134 -10.06 17.13 13.20
C LYS A 134 -9.60 15.95 14.03
N VAL A 135 -9.50 14.78 13.42
CA VAL A 135 -9.12 13.52 14.11
C VAL A 135 -7.79 13.63 14.87
N GLU A 136 -6.89 14.52 14.45
CA GLU A 136 -5.62 14.79 15.13
C GLU A 136 -5.79 15.30 16.58
N LYS A 137 -6.96 15.85 16.90
CA LYS A 137 -7.31 16.32 18.26
C LYS A 137 -7.83 15.19 19.17
N GLU A 138 -8.21 14.08 18.59
CA GLU A 138 -8.72 12.92 19.32
C GLU A 138 -7.54 12.03 19.78
N TRP A 139 -6.93 12.42 20.91
CA TRP A 139 -5.74 11.77 21.45
C TRP A 139 -5.88 10.24 21.61
N LYS A 140 -7.06 9.77 21.97
CA LYS A 140 -7.36 8.34 22.10
C LYS A 140 -7.20 7.62 20.76
N ILE A 141 -7.78 8.15 19.69
CA ILE A 141 -7.70 7.58 18.32
C ILE A 141 -6.25 7.60 17.83
N MET A 142 -5.53 8.71 18.03
CA MET A 142 -4.12 8.80 17.65
C MET A 142 -3.26 7.76 18.36
N ARG A 143 -3.50 7.53 19.65
CA ARG A 143 -2.78 6.52 20.43
C ARG A 143 -3.11 5.11 19.97
N GLU A 144 -4.39 4.78 19.77
CA GLU A 144 -4.81 3.47 19.27
C GLU A 144 -4.24 3.20 17.87
N THR A 145 -4.20 4.19 17.01
CA THR A 145 -3.57 4.11 15.68
C THR A 145 -2.07 3.81 15.80
N ALA A 146 -1.37 4.52 16.70
CA ALA A 146 0.05 4.25 16.98
C ALA A 146 0.27 2.81 17.48
N GLU A 147 -0.58 2.32 18.37
CA GLU A 147 -0.52 0.94 18.89
C GLU A 147 -0.76 -0.09 17.77
N ARG A 148 -1.73 0.15 16.88
CA ARG A 148 -2.02 -0.71 15.71
C ARG A 148 -0.81 -0.75 14.77
N LEU A 149 -0.20 0.38 14.46
CA LEU A 149 1.01 0.46 13.64
C LEU A 149 2.14 -0.37 14.25
N LYS A 150 2.48 -0.13 15.52
CA LYS A 150 3.54 -0.89 16.21
C LYS A 150 3.26 -2.39 16.20
N ARG A 151 2.03 -2.79 16.52
CA ARG A 151 1.62 -4.20 16.52
C ARG A 151 1.74 -4.83 15.15
N ASN A 152 1.27 -4.17 14.10
CA ASN A 152 1.29 -4.67 12.74
C ASN A 152 2.73 -4.86 12.25
N PHE A 153 3.60 -3.86 12.40
CA PHE A 153 4.98 -3.94 11.95
C PHE A 153 5.83 -4.91 12.78
N ASN A 154 5.60 -5.03 14.08
CA ASN A 154 6.25 -6.05 14.90
C ASN A 154 5.85 -7.45 14.46
N PHE A 155 4.57 -7.68 14.19
CA PHE A 155 4.07 -8.94 13.68
C PHE A 155 4.67 -9.28 12.31
N LEU A 156 4.62 -8.35 11.34
CA LEU A 156 5.17 -8.57 10.01
C LEU A 156 6.68 -8.86 10.06
N ARG A 157 7.43 -8.11 10.85
CA ARG A 157 8.87 -8.35 11.03
C ARG A 157 9.17 -9.74 11.57
N LYS A 158 8.37 -10.20 12.53
CA LYS A 158 8.49 -11.55 13.08
C LYS A 158 8.18 -12.62 12.03
N GLN A 159 7.11 -12.44 11.25
CA GLN A 159 6.64 -13.43 10.28
C GLN A 159 7.47 -13.47 8.98
N LYS A 160 7.95 -12.33 8.51
CA LYS A 160 8.65 -12.19 7.22
C LYS A 160 10.15 -12.06 7.33
N GLY A 161 10.69 -11.91 8.54
CA GLY A 161 12.12 -11.72 8.77
C GLY A 161 12.66 -10.34 8.38
N LYS A 162 11.92 -9.58 7.55
CA LYS A 162 12.28 -8.23 7.08
C LYS A 162 11.03 -7.40 6.82
N LEU A 163 11.20 -6.08 6.68
CA LEU A 163 10.17 -5.14 6.21
C LEU A 163 10.64 -4.47 4.92
N SER A 164 9.70 -4.09 4.06
CA SER A 164 9.98 -3.38 2.82
C SER A 164 9.07 -2.14 2.69
N PRO A 165 9.61 -0.93 2.52
CA PRO A 165 11.04 -0.59 2.63
C PRO A 165 11.54 -0.68 4.09
N TRP A 166 12.88 -0.76 4.27
CA TRP A 166 13.51 -0.90 5.58
C TRP A 166 13.11 0.21 6.58
N LYS A 167 12.88 1.43 6.09
CA LYS A 167 12.44 2.58 6.91
C LYS A 167 11.17 2.32 7.73
N MET A 168 10.32 1.34 7.34
CA MET A 168 9.12 0.97 8.11
C MET A 168 9.43 0.42 9.51
N ASN A 169 10.70 0.06 9.78
CA ASN A 169 11.12 -0.31 11.13
C ASN A 169 10.98 0.84 12.15
N ILE A 170 10.90 2.09 11.71
CA ILE A 170 10.71 3.24 12.59
C ILE A 170 9.47 3.08 13.47
N PHE A 171 8.35 2.58 12.92
CA PHE A 171 7.12 2.33 13.65
C PHE A 171 7.28 1.32 14.80
N ARG A 172 8.30 0.47 14.73
CA ARG A 172 8.60 -0.53 15.77
C ARG A 172 9.41 0.06 16.92
N PHE A 173 10.39 0.89 16.60
CA PHE A 173 11.38 1.37 17.56
C PHE A 173 10.96 2.63 18.30
N LEU A 174 10.16 3.50 17.69
CA LEU A 174 9.73 4.73 18.35
C LEU A 174 8.92 4.42 19.62
N PRO A 175 9.12 5.18 20.72
CA PRO A 175 8.23 5.15 21.87
C PRO A 175 6.78 5.44 21.45
N LEU A 176 5.82 4.81 22.13
CA LEU A 176 4.40 4.95 21.77
C LEU A 176 3.92 6.40 21.84
N SER A 177 4.28 7.12 22.90
CA SER A 177 3.92 8.53 23.07
C SER A 177 4.47 9.42 21.95
N PHE A 178 5.73 9.18 21.55
CA PHE A 178 6.33 9.94 20.45
C PHE A 178 5.65 9.62 19.11
N LEU A 179 5.34 8.35 18.84
CA LEU A 179 4.62 7.97 17.63
C LEU A 179 3.20 8.57 17.61
N THR A 180 2.52 8.62 18.76
CA THR A 180 1.20 9.28 18.89
C THR A 180 1.27 10.75 18.53
N ILE A 181 2.24 11.48 19.08
CA ILE A 181 2.44 12.92 18.77
C ILE A 181 2.77 13.10 17.28
N MET A 182 3.67 12.28 16.75
CA MET A 182 4.05 12.34 15.33
C MET A 182 2.84 12.12 14.42
N LEU A 183 1.95 11.17 14.76
CA LEU A 183 0.71 10.95 14.02
C LEU A 183 -0.20 12.19 14.12
N ALA A 184 -0.46 12.71 15.32
CA ALA A 184 -1.30 13.89 15.49
C ALA A 184 -0.80 15.08 14.64
N VAL A 185 0.51 15.36 14.68
CA VAL A 185 1.11 16.42 13.83
C VAL A 185 0.96 16.11 12.34
N THR A 186 1.13 14.84 11.93
CA THR A 186 1.00 14.46 10.52
C THR A 186 -0.44 14.57 10.03
N PHE A 187 -1.40 14.08 10.81
CA PHE A 187 -2.83 14.17 10.47
C PHE A 187 -3.32 15.62 10.37
N GLY A 188 -2.87 16.52 11.26
CA GLY A 188 -3.21 17.95 11.23
C GLY A 188 -2.42 18.78 10.20
N SER A 189 -1.58 18.16 9.37
CA SER A 189 -0.79 18.85 8.35
C SER A 189 -1.50 18.84 6.98
N SER A 190 -1.11 19.77 6.10
CA SER A 190 -1.58 19.78 4.71
C SER A 190 -1.22 18.49 3.95
N PHE A 191 -0.15 17.80 4.36
CA PHE A 191 0.18 16.47 3.84
C PHE A 191 -0.86 15.43 4.29
N GLY A 192 -1.23 15.43 5.58
CA GLY A 192 -2.26 14.57 6.14
C GLY A 192 -3.60 14.78 5.45
N ASP A 193 -4.01 16.02 5.25
CA ASP A 193 -5.23 16.33 4.51
C ASP A 193 -5.17 15.77 3.08
N LYS A 194 -4.17 16.15 2.29
CA LYS A 194 -4.12 15.81 0.86
C LYS A 194 -3.92 14.32 0.57
N PHE A 195 -3.05 13.64 1.31
CA PHE A 195 -2.63 12.26 1.02
C PHE A 195 -3.23 11.19 1.93
N MET A 196 -3.84 11.58 3.06
CA MET A 196 -4.43 10.64 4.01
C MET A 196 -5.95 10.83 4.09
N TYR A 197 -6.43 11.99 4.53
CA TYR A 197 -7.85 12.27 4.69
C TYR A 197 -8.63 12.15 3.38
N GLN A 198 -8.23 12.92 2.37
CA GLN A 198 -8.93 12.89 1.09
C GLN A 198 -8.89 11.52 0.43
N HIS A 199 -7.79 10.78 0.56
CA HIS A 199 -7.70 9.42 0.05
C HIS A 199 -8.64 8.46 0.77
N ALA A 200 -8.69 8.49 2.11
CA ALA A 200 -9.58 7.67 2.91
C ALA A 200 -11.06 7.98 2.63
N MET A 201 -11.42 9.25 2.55
CA MET A 201 -12.83 9.67 2.38
C MET A 201 -13.38 9.48 0.97
N LYS A 202 -12.52 9.41 -0.06
CA LYS A 202 -12.96 9.20 -1.46
C LYS A 202 -13.30 7.77 -1.83
N ALA A 203 -12.72 6.81 -1.17
CA ALA A 203 -12.91 5.39 -1.48
C ALA A 203 -13.13 4.55 -0.22
N PRO A 204 -14.14 4.86 0.64
CA PRO A 204 -14.34 4.18 1.90
C PRO A 204 -14.61 2.69 1.74
N ASP A 205 -15.30 2.27 0.67
CA ASP A 205 -15.60 0.86 0.44
C ASP A 205 -14.34 0.07 0.06
N GLU A 206 -13.45 0.64 -0.74
CA GLU A 206 -12.15 0.05 -1.06
C GLU A 206 -11.30 -0.08 0.20
N MET A 207 -11.23 0.95 1.03
CA MET A 207 -10.46 0.91 2.27
C MET A 207 -11.02 -0.09 3.28
N ARG A 208 -12.33 -0.23 3.39
CA ARG A 208 -12.97 -1.27 4.23
C ARG A 208 -12.66 -2.68 3.72
N GLU A 209 -12.62 -2.87 2.40
CA GLU A 209 -12.25 -4.16 1.83
C GLU A 209 -10.77 -4.47 2.08
N LEU A 210 -9.87 -3.52 1.89
CA LEU A 210 -8.45 -3.66 2.21
C LEU A 210 -8.21 -3.94 3.69
N HIS A 211 -8.99 -3.31 4.59
CA HIS A 211 -9.00 -3.62 6.03
C HIS A 211 -9.33 -5.10 6.27
N LYS A 212 -10.44 -5.60 5.71
CA LYS A 212 -10.83 -7.01 5.85
C LYS A 212 -9.75 -7.96 5.34
N GLN A 213 -9.24 -7.71 4.14
CA GLN A 213 -8.20 -8.53 3.50
C GLN A 213 -6.92 -8.54 4.35
N PHE A 214 -6.46 -7.38 4.80
CA PHE A 214 -5.25 -7.26 5.60
C PHE A 214 -5.35 -8.03 6.93
N TYR A 215 -6.41 -7.82 7.69
CA TYR A 215 -6.56 -8.51 8.98
C TYR A 215 -6.89 -10.00 8.83
N ALA A 216 -7.58 -10.41 7.76
CA ALA A 216 -7.75 -11.82 7.43
C ALA A 216 -6.41 -12.49 7.11
N TYR A 217 -5.55 -11.83 6.32
CA TYR A 217 -4.19 -12.27 6.03
C TYR A 217 -3.36 -12.43 7.31
N MET A 218 -3.37 -11.42 8.19
CA MET A 218 -2.67 -11.45 9.48
C MET A 218 -3.16 -12.61 10.36
N LYS A 219 -4.46 -12.86 10.41
CA LYS A 219 -5.07 -13.98 11.16
C LYS A 219 -4.66 -15.34 10.62
N LYS A 220 -4.62 -15.48 9.29
CA LYS A 220 -4.15 -16.71 8.63
C LYS A 220 -2.69 -17.02 8.98
N MET A 221 -1.81 -16.02 8.94
CA MET A 221 -0.41 -16.17 9.31
C MET A 221 -0.23 -16.61 10.77
N LYS A 222 -0.99 -16.02 11.72
CA LYS A 222 -0.98 -16.45 13.14
C LYS A 222 -1.37 -17.92 13.30
N LYS A 223 -2.41 -18.36 12.59
CA LYS A 223 -2.86 -19.75 12.65
C LYS A 223 -1.81 -20.74 12.13
N CYS A 224 -1.08 -20.38 11.08
CA CYS A 224 0.00 -21.19 10.55
C CYS A 224 1.16 -21.33 11.55
N GLU A 225 1.53 -20.24 12.23
CA GLU A 225 2.56 -20.28 13.29
C GLU A 225 2.18 -21.22 14.45
N CYS A 226 0.92 -21.13 14.91
CA CYS A 226 0.42 -22.00 15.98
C CYS A 226 0.40 -23.49 15.60
N LYS A 227 0.12 -23.81 14.33
CA LYS A 227 0.16 -25.21 13.85
C LYS A 227 1.61 -25.73 13.76
N ALA A 228 2.54 -24.91 13.25
CA ALA A 228 3.94 -25.30 13.14
C ALA A 228 4.58 -25.58 14.52
N LYS A 229 4.21 -24.83 15.56
CA LYS A 229 4.71 -25.04 16.94
C LYS A 229 4.09 -26.24 17.67
N LYS A 230 2.98 -26.80 17.18
CA LYS A 230 2.34 -27.99 17.76
C LYS A 230 2.88 -29.30 17.18
N VAL A 231 3.68 -29.21 16.12
CA VAL A 231 4.26 -30.38 15.38
C VAL A 231 5.75 -30.56 15.77
N GLN A 232 6.31 -29.61 16.50
CA GLN A 232 7.63 -29.74 17.16
C GLN A 232 7.47 -30.15 18.63
#